data_d2ab517b7a962579fc1e02786691b17a
#
_entry.id   d2ab517b7a962579fc1e02786691b17a
#
_cell.length_a   1.000
_cell.length_b   1.000
_cell.length_c   1.000
_cell.angle_alpha   90.00
_cell.angle_beta   90.00
_cell.angle_gamma   90.00
#
_symmetry.space_group_name_H-M   'P 1'
#
loop_
_entity.id
_entity.type
_entity.pdbx_description
1 polymer ?
#
loop_
_entity_poly.entity_id
_entity_poly.type
_entity_poly.pdbx_seq_one_letter_code
_entity_poly.pdbx_strand_id
1 'polypeptide(L)'
;MLSKACEYAIRAMIYIITKSSPGSRVGIKDIALNTETPEPYIAKVLQTLSKRGIISSIKGPNGGFFLEPKSKAIPLIEIVKAFDGDILFSSCGLGIKNCSEKRPCPIHFEYKEIRDRIKEMLKTNTIQDLAAGLVNGDTFLIKK
;
A
#
# COMPACT_ATOMS: atom_id res chain seq x y z
N MET A 1 4.84 5.54 11.63
CA MET A 1 5.03 4.88 10.31
C MET A 1 3.73 4.90 9.51
N LEU A 2 3.45 3.88 8.72
CA LEU A 2 2.21 3.80 7.95
C LEU A 2 0.99 3.62 8.85
N SER A 3 -0.15 4.19 8.48
CA SER A 3 -1.43 3.92 9.15
C SER A 3 -1.86 2.47 8.93
N LYS A 4 -2.72 1.95 9.79
CA LYS A 4 -3.29 0.61 9.61
C LYS A 4 -4.02 0.47 8.29
N ALA A 5 -4.77 1.49 7.87
CA ALA A 5 -5.44 1.48 6.58
C ALA A 5 -4.45 1.34 5.41
N CYS A 6 -3.34 2.07 5.47
CA CYS A 6 -2.29 1.98 4.46
C CYS A 6 -1.62 0.60 4.43
N GLU A 7 -1.28 0.04 5.61
CA GLU A 7 -0.73 -1.31 5.72
C GLU A 7 -1.66 -2.34 5.09
N TYR A 8 -2.96 -2.26 5.41
CA TYR A 8 -3.98 -3.16 4.86
C TYR A 8 -4.11 -3.00 3.34
N ALA A 9 -4.06 -1.75 2.86
CA ALA A 9 -4.15 -1.46 1.43
C ALA A 9 -2.99 -2.10 0.65
N ILE A 10 -1.77 -1.95 1.14
CA ILE A 10 -0.58 -2.52 0.50
C ILE A 10 -0.67 -4.05 0.47
N ARG A 11 -1.00 -4.68 1.61
CA ARG A 11 -1.15 -6.13 1.67
C ARG A 11 -2.24 -6.64 0.72
N ALA A 12 -3.39 -5.97 0.69
CA ALA A 12 -4.49 -6.32 -0.20
C ALA A 12 -4.08 -6.23 -1.67
N MET A 13 -3.41 -5.16 -2.06
CA MET A 13 -2.94 -4.95 -3.44
C MET A 13 -1.96 -6.03 -3.87
N ILE A 14 -0.99 -6.36 -3.03
CA ILE A 14 -0.02 -7.43 -3.31
C ILE A 14 -0.77 -8.74 -3.54
N TYR A 15 -1.70 -9.10 -2.66
CA TYR A 15 -2.46 -10.33 -2.77
C TYR A 15 -3.31 -10.37 -4.05
N ILE A 16 -4.04 -9.30 -4.35
CA ILE A 16 -4.86 -9.19 -5.55
C ILE A 16 -4.02 -9.44 -6.81
N ILE A 17 -2.83 -8.85 -6.87
CA ILE A 17 -1.94 -9.01 -8.02
C ILE A 17 -1.42 -10.43 -8.13
N THR A 18 -1.12 -11.11 -7.02
CA THR A 18 -0.69 -12.53 -7.07
C THR A 18 -1.75 -13.44 -7.67
N LYS A 19 -3.02 -13.04 -7.60
CA LYS A 19 -4.16 -13.78 -8.16
C LYS A 19 -4.61 -13.27 -9.52
N SER A 20 -3.91 -12.27 -10.06
CA SER A 20 -4.27 -11.67 -11.35
C SER A 20 -3.97 -12.62 -12.52
N SER A 21 -5.01 -13.00 -13.20
CA SER A 21 -4.97 -13.61 -14.53
C SER A 21 -6.15 -13.03 -15.32
N PRO A 22 -6.17 -13.10 -16.66
CA PRO A 22 -7.29 -12.55 -17.44
C PRO A 22 -8.63 -13.09 -16.95
N GLY A 23 -9.55 -12.19 -16.57
CA GLY A 23 -10.87 -12.53 -16.04
C GLY A 23 -10.92 -12.96 -14.57
N SER A 24 -9.79 -13.02 -13.89
CA SER A 24 -9.70 -13.38 -12.48
C SER A 24 -10.13 -12.23 -11.56
N ARG A 25 -10.87 -12.52 -10.51
CA ARG A 25 -11.35 -11.56 -9.52
C ARG A 25 -11.22 -12.15 -8.14
N VAL A 26 -10.92 -11.30 -7.16
CA VAL A 26 -10.71 -11.73 -5.76
C VAL A 26 -11.74 -11.07 -4.87
N GLY A 27 -12.45 -11.87 -4.09
CA GLY A 27 -13.48 -11.41 -3.16
C GLY A 27 -12.90 -10.90 -1.85
N ILE A 28 -13.69 -10.10 -1.12
CA ILE A 28 -13.31 -9.50 0.16
C ILE A 28 -12.88 -10.56 1.19
N LYS A 29 -13.64 -11.64 1.31
CA LYS A 29 -13.35 -12.72 2.28
C LYS A 29 -12.01 -13.38 2.02
N ASP A 30 -11.72 -13.65 0.76
CA ASP A 30 -10.47 -14.25 0.34
C ASP A 30 -9.28 -13.32 0.63
N ILE A 31 -9.42 -12.04 0.31
CA ILE A 31 -8.39 -11.03 0.60
C ILE A 31 -8.16 -10.94 2.11
N ALA A 32 -9.22 -10.81 2.90
CA ALA A 32 -9.13 -10.69 4.35
C ALA A 32 -8.42 -11.89 4.98
N LEU A 33 -8.78 -13.10 4.56
CA LEU A 33 -8.16 -14.34 5.07
C LEU A 33 -6.66 -14.41 4.74
N ASN A 34 -6.29 -14.11 3.51
CA ASN A 34 -4.90 -14.27 3.04
C ASN A 34 -3.99 -13.08 3.33
N THR A 35 -4.53 -12.03 3.91
CA THR A 35 -3.76 -10.87 4.37
C THR A 35 -3.82 -10.68 5.89
N GLU A 36 -4.50 -11.57 6.60
CA GLU A 36 -4.74 -11.48 8.06
C GLU A 36 -5.29 -10.10 8.45
N THR A 37 -6.29 -9.65 7.71
CA THR A 37 -6.91 -8.34 7.92
C THR A 37 -8.39 -8.52 8.22
N PRO A 38 -8.94 -7.84 9.24
CA PRO A 38 -10.39 -7.90 9.51
C PRO A 38 -11.22 -7.46 8.31
N GLU A 39 -12.21 -8.27 7.95
CA GLU A 39 -13.04 -8.07 6.76
C GLU A 39 -13.67 -6.68 6.65
N PRO A 40 -14.23 -6.06 7.73
CA PRO A 40 -14.80 -4.72 7.65
C PRO A 40 -13.78 -3.65 7.25
N TYR A 41 -12.54 -3.77 7.68
CA TYR A 41 -11.46 -2.84 7.31
C TYR A 41 -11.03 -3.03 5.86
N ILE A 42 -10.93 -4.27 5.40
CA ILE A 42 -10.62 -4.57 4.00
C ILE A 42 -11.69 -3.98 3.07
N ALA A 43 -12.96 -4.09 3.41
CA ALA A 43 -14.05 -3.52 2.61
C ALA A 43 -13.86 -2.02 2.39
N LYS A 44 -13.56 -1.27 3.46
CA LYS A 44 -13.31 0.18 3.38
C LYS A 44 -12.07 0.53 2.56
N VAL A 45 -10.99 -0.20 2.78
CA VAL A 45 -9.74 -0.02 2.06
C VAL A 45 -9.93 -0.23 0.56
N LEU A 46 -10.59 -1.31 0.18
CA LEU A 46 -10.87 -1.65 -1.21
C LEU A 46 -11.79 -0.62 -1.89
N GLN A 47 -12.77 -0.09 -1.16
CA GLN A 47 -13.60 1.01 -1.66
C GLN A 47 -12.76 2.25 -1.99
N THR A 48 -11.85 2.62 -1.11
CA THR A 48 -10.97 3.77 -1.32
C THR A 48 -10.08 3.56 -2.55
N LEU A 49 -9.48 2.38 -2.68
CA LEU A 49 -8.64 2.04 -3.84
C LEU A 49 -9.43 2.06 -5.14
N SER A 50 -10.67 1.54 -5.14
CA SER A 50 -11.55 1.55 -6.31
C SER A 50 -11.98 2.95 -6.71
N LYS A 51 -12.37 3.79 -5.74
CA LYS A 51 -12.77 5.18 -5.99
C LYS A 51 -11.64 6.01 -6.57
N ARG A 52 -10.41 5.72 -6.20
CA ARG A 52 -9.23 6.40 -6.72
C ARG A 52 -8.73 5.82 -8.05
N GLY A 53 -9.39 4.79 -8.56
CA GLY A 53 -9.02 4.15 -9.81
C GLY A 53 -7.74 3.31 -9.75
N ILE A 54 -7.25 2.98 -8.54
CA ILE A 54 -6.04 2.18 -8.36
C ILE A 54 -6.32 0.72 -8.66
N ILE A 55 -7.50 0.22 -8.26
CA ILE A 55 -7.99 -1.11 -8.63
C ILE A 55 -9.38 -1.01 -9.26
N SER A 56 -9.76 -2.06 -9.95
CA SER A 56 -11.10 -2.22 -10.53
C SER A 56 -11.92 -3.21 -9.70
N SER A 57 -13.24 -3.03 -9.74
CA SER A 57 -14.17 -3.93 -9.06
C SER A 57 -15.40 -4.19 -9.91
N ILE A 58 -15.96 -5.39 -9.76
CA ILE A 58 -17.24 -5.78 -10.35
C ILE A 58 -18.14 -6.29 -9.23
N LYS A 59 -19.37 -5.76 -9.19
CA LYS A 59 -20.38 -6.18 -8.22
C LYS A 59 -21.06 -7.48 -8.65
N GLY A 60 -21.67 -8.18 -7.69
CA GLY A 60 -22.46 -9.35 -7.93
C GLY A 60 -21.84 -10.66 -7.46
N PRO A 61 -22.55 -11.80 -7.64
CA PRO A 61 -22.09 -13.10 -7.12
C PRO A 61 -20.76 -13.58 -7.70
N ASN A 62 -20.44 -13.19 -8.92
CA ASN A 62 -19.16 -13.48 -9.58
C ASN A 62 -18.26 -12.27 -9.63
N GLY A 63 -18.54 -11.26 -8.78
CA GLY A 63 -17.75 -10.05 -8.69
C GLY A 63 -16.51 -10.20 -7.85
N GLY A 64 -15.82 -9.11 -7.67
CA GLY A 64 -14.60 -9.03 -6.88
C GLY A 64 -13.69 -7.92 -7.36
N PHE A 65 -12.46 -7.95 -6.92
CA PHE A 65 -11.45 -6.95 -7.19
C PHE A 65 -10.36 -7.51 -8.09
N PHE A 66 -9.84 -6.67 -8.96
CA PHE A 66 -8.79 -7.05 -9.89
C PHE A 66 -7.99 -5.84 -10.35
N LEU A 67 -6.80 -6.09 -10.87
CA LEU A 67 -6.01 -5.08 -11.55
C LEU A 67 -6.11 -5.32 -13.06
N GLU A 68 -6.38 -4.27 -13.82
CA GLU A 68 -6.43 -4.35 -15.28
C GLU A 68 -5.11 -4.87 -15.83
N PRO A 69 -5.12 -5.82 -16.80
CA PRO A 69 -3.89 -6.41 -17.34
C PRO A 69 -2.92 -5.39 -17.95
N LYS A 70 -3.44 -4.26 -18.43
CA LYS A 70 -2.65 -3.17 -19.04
C LYS A 70 -2.28 -2.07 -18.05
N SER A 71 -2.55 -2.26 -16.76
CA SER A 71 -2.22 -1.27 -15.74
C SER A 71 -0.71 -1.07 -15.66
N LYS A 72 -0.33 0.20 -15.54
CA LYS A 72 1.07 0.56 -15.28
C LYS A 72 1.51 0.04 -13.92
N ALA A 73 2.81 -0.14 -13.75
CA ALA A 73 3.39 -0.44 -12.45
C ALA A 73 2.98 0.64 -11.43
N ILE A 74 2.57 0.22 -10.23
CA ILE A 74 2.09 1.11 -9.18
C ILE A 74 3.17 1.22 -8.11
N PRO A 75 3.89 2.36 -8.00
CA PRO A 75 4.83 2.58 -6.91
C PRO A 75 4.10 2.57 -5.56
N LEU A 76 4.72 2.01 -4.54
CA LEU A 76 4.15 1.98 -3.18
C LEU A 76 3.77 3.37 -2.68
N ILE A 77 4.52 4.39 -3.08
CA ILE A 77 4.28 5.77 -2.64
C ILE A 77 2.89 6.28 -3.06
N GLU A 78 2.34 5.81 -4.17
CA GLU A 78 0.98 6.20 -4.60
C GLU A 78 -0.08 5.72 -3.61
N ILE A 79 0.08 4.50 -3.09
CA ILE A 79 -0.83 3.96 -2.09
C ILE A 79 -0.66 4.70 -0.77
N VAL A 80 0.57 4.95 -0.35
CA VAL A 80 0.85 5.70 0.88
C VAL A 80 0.21 7.09 0.82
N LYS A 81 0.36 7.81 -0.28
CA LYS A 81 -0.25 9.13 -0.45
C LYS A 81 -1.77 9.08 -0.45
N ALA A 82 -2.35 8.02 -1.01
CA ALA A 82 -3.80 7.85 -1.06
C ALA A 82 -4.42 7.70 0.35
N PHE A 83 -3.74 7.06 1.28
CA PHE A 83 -4.24 6.79 2.63
C PHE A 83 -3.68 7.74 3.70
N ASP A 84 -2.41 8.07 3.63
CA ASP A 84 -1.70 8.80 4.67
C ASP A 84 -1.26 10.22 4.24
N GLY A 85 -1.41 10.57 2.97
CA GLY A 85 -0.93 11.83 2.43
C GLY A 85 0.60 11.93 2.46
N ASP A 86 1.11 13.12 2.73
CA ASP A 86 2.55 13.40 2.74
C ASP A 86 3.17 13.46 4.14
N ILE A 87 2.40 13.15 5.18
CA ILE A 87 2.84 13.27 6.59
C ILE A 87 4.13 12.50 6.84
N LEU A 88 4.23 11.26 6.33
CA LEU A 88 5.42 10.42 6.50
C LEU A 88 6.68 11.09 5.93
N PHE A 89 6.55 11.93 4.92
CA PHE A 89 7.65 12.53 4.17
C PHE A 89 7.99 13.96 4.59
N SER A 90 7.16 14.59 5.41
CA SER A 90 7.29 16.00 5.75
C SER A 90 7.28 16.31 7.24
N SER A 91 6.79 15.38 8.08
CA SER A 91 6.66 15.63 9.51
C SER A 91 8.00 15.56 10.25
N CYS A 92 8.08 16.32 11.34
CA CYS A 92 9.20 16.26 12.27
C CYS A 92 9.14 14.96 13.11
N GLY A 93 10.28 14.32 13.31
CA GLY A 93 10.38 13.14 14.16
C GLY A 93 10.02 13.36 15.63
N LEU A 94 10.12 14.62 16.09
CA LEU A 94 9.70 15.02 17.44
C LEU A 94 8.31 15.64 17.48
N GLY A 95 7.58 15.66 16.36
CA GLY A 95 6.24 16.22 16.30
C GLY A 95 6.19 17.75 16.36
N ILE A 96 7.31 18.44 16.17
CA ILE A 96 7.36 19.90 16.18
C ILE A 96 6.76 20.42 14.87
N LYS A 97 5.89 21.42 14.96
CA LYS A 97 5.29 22.05 13.80
C LYS A 97 6.35 22.73 12.93
N ASN A 98 6.14 22.66 11.61
CA ASN A 98 6.98 23.34 10.61
C ASN A 98 8.45 22.85 10.63
N CYS A 99 8.64 21.59 10.27
CA CYS A 99 9.97 21.03 10.05
C CYS A 99 10.75 21.91 9.07
N SER A 100 11.88 22.46 9.51
CA SER A 100 12.64 23.44 8.75
C SER A 100 14.15 23.28 8.94
N GLU A 101 14.88 23.34 7.83
CA GLU A 101 16.34 23.32 7.85
C GLU A 101 16.95 24.61 8.41
N LYS A 102 16.18 25.71 8.36
CA LYS A 102 16.63 27.02 8.92
C LYS A 102 16.59 27.03 10.44
N ARG A 103 15.68 26.27 11.03
CA ARG A 103 15.54 26.14 12.49
C ARG A 103 15.34 24.65 12.84
N PRO A 104 16.40 23.84 12.69
CA PRO A 104 16.28 22.40 12.85
C PRO A 104 16.03 22.00 14.30
N CYS A 105 15.24 20.93 14.49
CA CYS A 105 15.12 20.28 15.78
C CYS A 105 16.38 19.45 16.06
N PRO A 106 16.59 18.98 17.30
CA PRO A 106 17.83 18.24 17.66
C PRO A 106 18.16 17.02 16.82
N ILE A 107 17.14 16.36 16.21
CA ILE A 107 17.35 15.17 15.38
C ILE A 107 17.06 15.43 13.89
N HIS A 108 16.92 16.69 13.48
CA HIS A 108 16.41 17.06 12.15
C HIS A 108 17.14 16.37 11.01
N PHE A 109 18.45 16.50 10.95
CA PHE A 109 19.25 16.04 9.80
C PHE A 109 19.31 14.52 9.73
N GLU A 110 19.46 13.84 10.86
CA GLU A 110 19.47 12.37 10.92
C GLU A 110 18.10 11.81 10.55
N TYR A 111 17.05 12.38 11.13
CA TYR A 111 15.67 11.95 10.84
C TYR A 111 15.28 12.21 9.39
N LYS A 112 15.67 13.36 8.84
CA LYS A 112 15.45 13.71 7.44
C LYS A 112 16.08 12.68 6.51
N GLU A 113 17.30 12.27 6.78
CA GLU A 113 17.99 11.26 5.97
C GLU A 113 17.23 9.93 5.95
N ILE A 114 16.77 9.46 7.11
CA ILE A 114 15.99 8.22 7.21
C ILE A 114 14.66 8.38 6.47
N ARG A 115 13.99 9.49 6.66
CA ARG A 115 12.72 9.81 6.00
C ARG A 115 12.86 9.84 4.48
N ASP A 116 13.93 10.43 3.97
CA ASP A 116 14.23 10.48 2.54
C ASP A 116 14.52 9.09 1.97
N ARG A 117 15.20 8.22 2.72
CA ARG A 117 15.43 6.82 2.35
C ARG A 117 14.13 6.02 2.30
N ILE A 118 13.24 6.22 3.25
CA ILE A 118 11.89 5.60 3.22
C ILE A 118 11.14 6.04 1.98
N LYS A 119 11.15 7.34 1.69
CA LYS A 119 10.51 7.90 0.50
C LYS A 119 11.06 7.27 -0.79
N GLU A 120 12.36 7.15 -0.90
CA GLU A 120 13.00 6.54 -2.06
C GLU A 120 12.63 5.07 -2.21
N MET A 121 12.65 4.30 -1.12
CA MET A 121 12.19 2.91 -1.12
C MET A 121 10.75 2.79 -1.63
N LEU A 122 9.86 3.67 -1.19
CA LEU A 122 8.44 3.65 -1.59
C LEU A 122 8.24 4.08 -3.05
N LYS A 123 9.14 4.91 -3.60
CA LYS A 123 9.10 5.31 -5.00
C LYS A 123 9.62 4.22 -5.94
N THR A 124 10.67 3.53 -5.54
CA THR A 124 11.38 2.56 -6.41
C THR A 124 10.76 1.18 -6.40
N ASN A 125 10.02 0.82 -5.35
CA ASN A 125 9.33 -0.47 -5.28
C ASN A 125 7.89 -0.33 -5.77
N THR A 126 7.49 -1.22 -6.67
CA THR A 126 6.11 -1.30 -7.15
C THR A 126 5.38 -2.46 -6.49
N ILE A 127 4.05 -2.37 -6.47
CA ILE A 127 3.22 -3.48 -5.99
C ILE A 127 3.49 -4.74 -6.81
N GLN A 128 3.70 -4.61 -8.11
CA GLN A 128 3.98 -5.73 -9.01
C GLN A 128 5.28 -6.43 -8.64
N ASP A 129 6.33 -5.68 -8.30
CA ASP A 129 7.60 -6.26 -7.86
C ASP A 129 7.43 -7.06 -6.55
N LEU A 130 6.68 -6.52 -5.60
CA LEU A 130 6.41 -7.19 -4.33
C LEU A 130 5.55 -8.45 -4.54
N ALA A 131 4.58 -8.40 -5.42
CA ALA A 131 3.77 -9.56 -5.77
C ALA A 131 4.61 -10.67 -6.42
N ALA A 132 5.56 -10.32 -7.27
CA ALA A 132 6.47 -11.27 -7.88
C ALA A 132 7.28 -12.03 -6.81
N GLY A 133 7.75 -11.35 -5.78
CA GLY A 133 8.44 -11.99 -4.64
C GLY A 133 7.57 -13.01 -3.92
N LEU A 134 6.27 -12.73 -3.76
CA LEU A 134 5.32 -13.68 -3.18
C LEU A 134 5.12 -14.91 -4.07
N VAL A 135 4.94 -14.70 -5.36
CA VAL A 135 4.73 -15.80 -6.33
C VAL A 135 5.94 -16.71 -6.38
N ASN A 136 7.14 -16.14 -6.33
CA ASN A 136 8.40 -16.91 -6.35
C ASN A 136 8.70 -17.61 -5.02
N GLY A 137 7.97 -17.31 -3.95
CA GLY A 137 8.21 -17.91 -2.64
C GLY A 137 9.34 -17.25 -1.84
N ASP A 138 9.84 -16.11 -2.30
CA ASP A 138 10.92 -15.37 -1.62
C ASP A 138 10.41 -14.57 -0.43
N THR A 139 9.15 -14.13 -0.49
CA THR A 139 8.53 -13.30 0.55
C THR A 139 7.13 -13.81 0.89
N PHE A 140 6.62 -13.41 2.06
CA PHE A 140 5.33 -13.89 2.57
C PHE A 140 4.56 -12.75 3.23
N LEU A 141 3.23 -12.73 3.05
CA LEU A 141 2.33 -11.79 3.75
C LEU A 141 1.85 -12.32 5.10
N ILE A 142 1.88 -13.64 5.27
CA ILE A 142 1.46 -14.33 6.49
C ILE A 142 2.64 -15.12 7.03
N LYS A 143 2.87 -14.99 8.32
CA LYS A 143 3.84 -15.84 9.02
C LYS A 143 3.11 -17.03 9.61
N LYS A 144 3.41 -18.17 9.08
CA LYS A 144 2.91 -19.44 9.65
C LYS A 144 3.94 -20.05 10.58
#